data_5f4179067c6d94f6740bcf6c4020493a
#
_entry.id   5f4179067c6d94f6740bcf6c4020493a
#
_cell.length_a   1.000
_cell.length_b   1.000
_cell.length_c   1.000
_cell.angle_alpha   90.00
_cell.angle_beta   90.00
_cell.angle_gamma   90.00
#
_symmetry.space_group_name_H-M   'P 1'
#
loop_
_entity.id
_entity.type
_entity.pdbx_description
1 polymer ?
#
loop_
_entity_poly.entity_id
_entity_poly.type
_entity_poly.pdbx_seq_one_letter_code
_entity_poly.pdbx_strand_id
1 'polypeptide(L)'
;MTKKLSIVRLKPKPECFDEFLQNIRAWQLQVHADDDHLLMRTNEEVVAVVVRDSEMLHENIQRGVAWLDSQRPLLQEYNEVDRHTIPMTGDLVI
;
A
#
# COMPACT_ATOMS: atom_id res chain seq x y z
N MET A 1 -22.69 3.48 -7.41
CA MET A 1 -21.29 3.39 -7.81
C MET A 1 -20.58 2.37 -6.96
N THR A 2 -19.71 1.61 -7.59
CA THR A 2 -18.98 0.53 -6.91
C THR A 2 -17.70 1.08 -6.29
N LYS A 3 -17.43 0.71 -5.06
CA LYS A 3 -16.16 1.03 -4.42
C LYS A 3 -15.27 -0.21 -4.36
N LYS A 4 -13.97 0.01 -4.49
CA LYS A 4 -12.96 -1.03 -4.38
C LYS A 4 -12.20 -0.89 -3.07
N LEU A 5 -11.97 -2.02 -2.42
CA LEU A 5 -11.13 -2.13 -1.25
C LEU A 5 -9.81 -2.75 -1.67
N SER A 6 -8.72 -2.07 -1.40
CA SER A 6 -7.37 -2.58 -1.68
C SER A 6 -6.61 -2.75 -0.38
N ILE A 7 -5.93 -3.90 -0.27
CA ILE A 7 -5.04 -4.20 0.85
C ILE A 7 -3.68 -4.52 0.25
N VAL A 8 -2.63 -3.89 0.77
CA VAL A 8 -1.26 -4.14 0.34
C VAL A 8 -0.41 -4.45 1.57
N ARG A 9 0.22 -5.62 1.57
CA ARG A 9 1.16 -6.02 2.62
C ARG A 9 2.58 -5.70 2.16
N LEU A 10 3.37 -5.11 3.08
CA LEU A 10 4.76 -4.74 2.83
C LEU A 10 5.59 -5.16 4.03
N LYS A 11 6.82 -5.59 3.77
CA LYS A 11 7.70 -6.11 4.82
C LYS A 11 9.00 -5.30 4.85
N PRO A 12 9.03 -4.18 5.61
CA PRO A 12 10.24 -3.36 5.68
C PRO A 12 11.40 -4.12 6.31
N LYS A 13 12.61 -3.80 5.89
CA LYS A 13 13.81 -4.26 6.58
C LYS A 13 13.78 -3.71 8.02
N PRO A 14 14.21 -4.49 9.02
CA PRO A 14 14.14 -4.03 10.42
C PRO A 14 14.75 -2.65 10.66
N GLU A 15 15.90 -2.40 10.06
CA GLU A 15 16.61 -1.13 10.20
C GLU A 15 15.94 0.03 9.46
N CYS A 16 15.01 -0.27 8.55
CA CYS A 16 14.30 0.72 7.74
C CYS A 16 12.82 0.86 8.12
N PHE A 17 12.38 0.14 9.15
CA PHE A 17 10.95 0.04 9.47
C PHE A 17 10.32 1.40 9.74
N ASP A 18 10.91 2.19 10.61
CA ASP A 18 10.36 3.49 10.99
C ASP A 18 10.40 4.48 9.81
N GLU A 19 11.47 4.48 9.04
CA GLU A 19 11.59 5.31 7.84
C GLU A 19 10.49 4.96 6.83
N PHE A 20 10.32 3.67 6.56
CA PHE A 20 9.28 3.23 5.61
C PHE A 20 7.89 3.58 6.11
N LEU A 21 7.61 3.38 7.39
CA LEU A 21 6.31 3.69 7.98
C LEU A 21 5.98 5.17 7.83
N GLN A 22 6.94 6.05 8.07
CA GLN A 22 6.76 7.49 7.87
C GLN A 22 6.51 7.82 6.39
N ASN A 23 7.24 7.17 5.49
CA ASN A 23 7.11 7.40 4.06
C ASN A 23 5.73 7.00 3.53
N ILE A 24 5.23 5.82 3.92
CA ILE A 24 3.93 5.36 3.45
C ILE A 24 2.79 6.17 4.05
N ARG A 25 2.93 6.60 5.29
CA ARG A 25 1.92 7.47 5.91
C ARG A 25 1.83 8.80 5.18
N ALA A 26 2.97 9.41 4.90
CA ALA A 26 3.01 10.69 4.16
C ALA A 26 2.40 10.53 2.76
N TRP A 27 2.71 9.42 2.08
CA TRP A 27 2.18 9.14 0.76
C TRP A 27 0.67 8.97 0.77
N GLN A 28 0.13 8.22 1.74
CA GLN A 28 -1.33 8.08 1.87
C GLN A 28 -2.02 9.42 2.12
N LEU A 29 -1.47 10.24 2.98
CA LEU A 29 -2.04 11.56 3.27
C LEU A 29 -2.04 12.47 2.05
N GLN A 30 -1.06 12.32 1.17
CA GLN A 30 -0.96 13.12 -0.05
C GLN A 30 -1.86 12.61 -1.17
N VAL A 31 -1.84 11.30 -1.42
CA VAL A 31 -2.50 10.70 -2.60
C VAL A 31 -3.93 10.29 -2.30
N HIS A 32 -4.20 9.84 -1.08
CA HIS A 32 -5.51 9.33 -0.67
C HIS A 32 -6.20 10.21 0.36
N ALA A 33 -5.93 11.53 0.34
CA ALA A 33 -6.50 12.45 1.32
C ALA A 33 -8.03 12.42 1.35
N ASP A 34 -8.66 12.22 0.18
CA ASP A 34 -10.12 12.18 0.04
C ASP A 34 -10.69 10.76 0.07
N ASP A 35 -9.84 9.75 0.19
CA ASP A 35 -10.26 8.36 0.27
C ASP A 35 -10.22 7.87 1.71
N ASP A 36 -11.02 6.84 2.02
CA ASP A 36 -10.87 6.15 3.29
C ASP A 36 -9.61 5.31 3.24
N HIS A 37 -8.69 5.56 4.16
CA HIS A 37 -7.44 4.82 4.21
C HIS A 37 -7.01 4.54 5.65
N LEU A 38 -6.33 3.42 5.82
CA LEU A 38 -5.83 2.97 7.11
C LEU A 38 -4.45 2.36 6.94
N LEU A 39 -3.67 2.41 8.03
CA LEU A 39 -2.39 1.70 8.11
C LEU A 39 -2.40 0.81 9.33
N MET A 40 -1.92 -0.42 9.18
CA MET A 40 -1.69 -1.34 10.28
C MET A 40 -0.22 -1.69 10.33
N ARG A 41 0.31 -1.73 11.52
CA ARG A 41 1.68 -2.17 11.75
C ARG A 41 1.64 -3.46 12.57
N THR A 42 2.42 -4.45 12.14
CA THR A 42 2.71 -5.65 12.94
C THR A 42 4.19 -5.63 13.34
N ASN A 43 4.68 -6.70 13.94
CA ASN A 43 6.11 -6.79 14.27
C ASN A 43 7.02 -6.82 13.04
N GLU A 44 6.51 -7.29 11.92
CA GLU A 44 7.32 -7.50 10.71
C GLU A 44 6.78 -6.79 9.47
N GLU A 45 5.51 -6.40 9.47
CA GLU A 45 4.86 -5.89 8.27
C GLU A 45 4.15 -4.56 8.50
N VAL A 46 3.95 -3.85 7.41
CA VAL A 46 3.04 -2.72 7.32
C VAL A 46 1.94 -3.11 6.33
N VAL A 47 0.70 -2.91 6.71
CA VAL A 47 -0.46 -3.22 5.86
C VAL A 47 -1.20 -1.92 5.57
N ALA A 48 -1.31 -1.58 4.29
CA ALA A 48 -2.03 -0.40 3.84
C ALA A 48 -3.40 -0.80 3.31
N VAL A 49 -4.43 -0.09 3.74
CA VAL A 49 -5.81 -0.32 3.31
C VAL A 49 -6.35 0.98 2.73
N VAL A 50 -6.94 0.90 1.53
CA VAL A 50 -7.54 2.05 0.86
C VAL A 50 -8.89 1.63 0.27
N VAL A 51 -9.91 2.46 0.47
CA VAL A 51 -11.21 2.32 -0.16
C VAL A 51 -11.39 3.50 -1.11
N ARG A 52 -11.66 3.21 -2.38
CA ARG A 52 -11.79 4.25 -3.41
C ARG A 52 -12.80 3.83 -4.48
N ASP A 53 -13.21 4.80 -5.27
CA ASP A 53 -14.10 4.53 -6.39
C ASP A 53 -13.38 3.67 -7.45
N SER A 54 -14.13 2.75 -8.05
CA SER A 54 -13.56 1.82 -9.04
C SER A 54 -12.98 2.55 -10.26
N GLU A 55 -13.50 3.72 -10.58
CA GLU A 55 -13.04 4.53 -11.70
C GLU A 55 -11.60 5.01 -11.54
N MET A 56 -11.16 5.21 -10.30
CA MET A 56 -9.82 5.71 -9.99
C MET A 56 -8.78 4.60 -9.82
N LEU A 57 -9.22 3.34 -9.85
CA LEU A 57 -8.35 2.21 -9.51
C LEU A 57 -7.13 2.13 -10.41
N HIS A 58 -7.32 2.21 -11.73
CA HIS A 58 -6.22 2.07 -12.68
C HIS A 58 -5.15 3.15 -12.50
N GLU A 59 -5.57 4.40 -12.38
CA GLU A 59 -4.66 5.52 -12.16
C GLU A 59 -3.91 5.37 -10.83
N ASN A 60 -4.61 4.98 -9.78
CA ASN A 60 -4.01 4.81 -8.46
C ASN A 60 -3.02 3.66 -8.42
N ILE A 61 -3.26 2.59 -9.17
CA ILE A 61 -2.31 1.48 -9.29
C ILE A 61 -1.01 1.95 -9.93
N GLN A 62 -1.09 2.72 -11.02
CA GLN A 62 0.10 3.23 -11.69
C GLN A 62 0.92 4.14 -10.76
N ARG A 63 0.28 5.04 -10.04
CA ARG A 63 0.95 5.91 -9.08
C ARG A 63 1.57 5.11 -7.94
N GLY A 64 0.85 4.10 -7.46
CA GLY A 64 1.32 3.22 -6.40
C GLY A 64 2.56 2.45 -6.79
N VAL A 65 2.61 1.91 -8.01
CA VAL A 65 3.76 1.18 -8.52
C VAL A 65 4.98 2.10 -8.63
N ALA A 66 4.80 3.31 -9.16
CA ALA A 66 5.89 4.28 -9.28
C ALA A 66 6.46 4.65 -7.90
N TRP A 67 5.59 4.89 -6.92
CA TRP A 67 6.01 5.18 -5.56
C TRP A 67 6.72 3.97 -4.93
N LEU A 68 6.15 2.77 -5.10
CA LEU A 68 6.71 1.53 -4.58
C LEU A 68 8.14 1.32 -5.09
N ASP A 69 8.39 1.59 -6.37
CA ASP A 69 9.71 1.43 -6.94
C ASP A 69 10.75 2.26 -6.20
N SER A 70 10.36 3.45 -5.72
CA SER A 70 11.24 4.30 -4.90
C SER A 70 11.49 3.72 -3.51
N GLN A 71 10.61 2.86 -3.00
CA GLN A 71 10.68 2.30 -1.65
C GLN A 71 11.30 0.90 -1.59
N ARG A 72 11.47 0.24 -2.73
CA ARG A 72 11.97 -1.15 -2.77
C ARG A 72 13.28 -1.36 -2.01
N PRO A 73 14.25 -0.42 -2.01
CA PRO A 73 15.47 -0.60 -1.22
C PRO A 73 15.24 -0.74 0.29
N LEU A 74 14.10 -0.27 0.81
CA LEU A 74 13.76 -0.35 2.23
C LEU A 74 13.01 -1.63 2.59
N LEU A 75 12.62 -2.44 1.59
CA LEU A 75 11.72 -3.58 1.76
C LEU A 75 12.43 -4.91 1.57
N GLN A 76 11.94 -5.93 2.28
CA GLN A 76 12.31 -7.32 2.08
C GLN A 76 11.40 -7.95 1.03
N GLU A 77 11.87 -9.00 0.37
CA GLU A 77 11.06 -9.75 -0.57
C GLU A 77 10.29 -10.84 0.16
N TYR A 78 9.00 -11.02 -0.19
CA TYR A 78 8.18 -12.13 0.28
C TYR A 78 8.53 -13.42 -0.46
N ASN A 79 8.63 -13.33 -1.79
CA ASN A 79 8.93 -14.46 -2.67
C ASN A 79 9.34 -13.92 -4.04
N GLU A 80 9.66 -14.83 -4.97
CA GLU A 80 10.14 -14.45 -6.31
C GLU A 80 9.04 -13.86 -7.19
N VAL A 81 7.78 -14.21 -6.94
CA VAL A 81 6.64 -13.76 -7.76
C VAL A 81 6.11 -12.43 -7.29
N ASP A 82 5.77 -12.32 -6.02
CA ASP A 82 5.20 -11.09 -5.45
C ASP A 82 6.28 -10.06 -5.11
N ARG A 83 7.48 -10.52 -4.85
CA ARG A 83 8.62 -9.70 -4.49
C ARG A 83 8.35 -8.87 -3.23
N HIS A 84 8.21 -7.55 -3.35
CA HIS A 84 8.17 -6.64 -2.19
C HIS A 84 6.78 -6.36 -1.65
N THR A 85 5.72 -6.79 -2.33
CA THR A 85 4.35 -6.53 -1.90
C THR A 85 3.45 -7.73 -2.13
N ILE A 86 2.43 -7.86 -1.28
CA ILE A 86 1.34 -8.81 -1.51
C ILE A 86 0.05 -7.99 -1.58
N PRO A 87 -0.38 -7.60 -2.79
CA PRO A 87 -1.59 -6.81 -2.96
C PRO A 87 -2.83 -7.67 -3.11
N MET A 88 -3.97 -7.13 -2.68
CA MET A 88 -5.27 -7.73 -2.91
C MET A 88 -6.28 -6.61 -3.10
N THR A 89 -7.09 -6.73 -4.14
CA THR A 89 -8.14 -5.75 -4.42
C THR A 89 -9.44 -6.47 -4.75
N GLY A 90 -10.52 -6.02 -4.18
CA GLY A 90 -11.85 -6.55 -4.44
C GLY A 90 -12.92 -5.50 -4.28
N ASP A 91 -14.16 -5.92 -4.51
CA ASP A 91 -15.31 -5.03 -4.33
C ASP A 91 -15.61 -4.88 -2.84
N LEU A 92 -15.92 -3.65 -2.43
CA LEU A 92 -16.39 -3.41 -1.08
C LEU A 92 -17.81 -3.95 -0.96
N VAL A 93 -18.01 -4.86 -0.02
CA VAL A 93 -19.31 -5.45 0.28
C VAL A 93 -19.87 -4.78 1.54
N ILE A 94 -21.05 -4.20 1.40
CA ILE A 94 -21.70 -3.48 2.49
C ILE A 94 -22.91 -4.26 2.98
#